data_f43b3196a0c49c07382ac456d8f85e2b
#
_entry.id   f43b3196a0c49c07382ac456d8f85e2b
#
_cell.length_a   1.000
_cell.length_b   1.000
_cell.length_c   1.000
_cell.angle_alpha   90.00
_cell.angle_beta   90.00
_cell.angle_gamma   90.00
#
_symmetry.space_group_name_H-M   'P 1'
#
loop_
_entity.id
_entity.type
_entity.pdbx_description
1 polymer ?
#
loop_
_entity_poly.entity_id
_entity_poly.type
_entity_poly.pdbx_seq_one_letter_code
_entity_poly.pdbx_strand_id
1 'polypeptide(L)'
;TGIQSVGQIAGVSTINIPGCPIHPDWVVGTIAQLLAGESPSLDEDGRPKAYFGKKIHDRCPRKEEDKAKTFGIEGQCLKEVGCKGPKTKADCYSRYWNSGTNWCIGANALCIGCTENGFPDKFSPFYDREDHDD
;
A
#
# COMPACT_ATOMS: atom_id res chain seq x y z
N THR A 1 16.87 1.86 8.79
CA THR A 1 17.40 2.86 7.82
C THR A 1 17.38 4.27 8.38
N GLY A 2 16.56 4.59 9.36
CA GLY A 2 16.42 5.93 9.91
C GLY A 2 15.79 6.95 8.95
N ILE A 3 15.08 6.49 7.92
CA ILE A 3 14.38 7.36 6.98
C ILE A 3 13.23 8.08 7.69
N GLN A 4 13.15 9.39 7.48
CA GLN A 4 12.08 10.23 8.03
C GLN A 4 11.39 11.03 6.91
N SER A 5 10.10 11.32 7.11
CA SER A 5 9.36 12.18 6.19
C SER A 5 9.74 13.66 6.36
N VAL A 6 9.45 14.47 5.34
CA VAL A 6 9.67 15.93 5.40
C VAL A 6 8.94 16.54 6.59
N GLY A 7 7.69 16.14 6.85
CA GLY A 7 6.92 16.63 7.99
C GLY A 7 7.57 16.33 9.35
N GLN A 8 8.15 15.14 9.49
CA GLN A 8 8.87 14.74 10.72
C GLN A 8 10.13 15.59 10.93
N ILE A 9 10.92 15.79 9.88
CA ILE A 9 12.17 16.57 9.97
C ILE A 9 11.90 18.06 10.19
N ALA A 10 10.95 18.62 9.43
CA ALA A 10 10.64 20.03 9.48
C ALA A 10 9.70 20.44 10.63
N GLY A 11 9.09 19.49 11.31
CA GLY A 11 8.11 19.74 12.37
C GLY A 11 6.85 20.46 11.89
N VAL A 12 6.45 20.24 10.64
CA VAL A 12 5.28 20.87 10.02
C VAL A 12 4.22 19.85 9.65
N SER A 13 2.95 20.27 9.62
CA SER A 13 1.86 19.46 9.12
C SER A 13 1.96 19.33 7.60
N THR A 14 1.87 18.09 7.10
CA THR A 14 1.97 17.78 5.68
C THR A 14 0.84 16.83 5.26
N ILE A 15 0.45 16.90 3.98
CA ILE A 15 -0.31 15.85 3.34
C ILE A 15 0.69 14.82 2.82
N ASN A 16 0.61 13.60 3.34
CA ASN A 16 1.58 12.56 3.03
C ASN A 16 1.05 11.62 1.94
N ILE A 17 1.81 11.49 0.86
CA ILE A 17 1.50 10.56 -0.23
C ILE A 17 2.65 9.56 -0.32
N PRO A 18 2.57 8.44 0.41
CA PRO A 18 3.64 7.46 0.45
C PRO A 18 3.60 6.52 -0.76
N GLY A 19 4.72 5.85 -0.99
CA GLY A 19 4.89 4.80 -1.99
C GLY A 19 6.35 4.61 -2.36
N CYS A 20 6.67 3.44 -2.88
CA CYS A 20 8.02 3.13 -3.34
C CYS A 20 7.97 2.34 -4.66
N PRO A 21 7.78 3.07 -5.77
CA PRO A 21 7.57 4.51 -5.95
C PRO A 21 6.16 5.00 -5.56
N ILE A 22 5.97 6.32 -5.52
CA ILE A 22 4.67 6.96 -5.36
C ILE A 22 3.87 6.81 -6.66
N HIS A 23 2.58 6.48 -6.55
CA HIS A 23 1.69 6.44 -7.73
C HIS A 23 1.39 7.86 -8.21
N PRO A 24 1.62 8.18 -9.49
CA PRO A 24 1.37 9.53 -10.03
C PRO A 24 -0.05 10.04 -9.83
N ASP A 25 -1.05 9.18 -9.98
CA ASP A 25 -2.47 9.56 -9.84
C ASP A 25 -2.80 10.03 -8.41
N TRP A 26 -2.15 9.48 -7.39
CA TRP A 26 -2.35 9.93 -6.01
C TRP A 26 -1.87 11.37 -5.82
N VAL A 27 -0.75 11.73 -6.44
CA VAL A 27 -0.20 13.10 -6.40
C VAL A 27 -1.10 14.04 -7.18
N VAL A 28 -1.38 13.73 -8.44
CA VAL A 28 -2.18 14.57 -9.34
C VAL A 28 -3.60 14.77 -8.78
N GLY A 29 -4.24 13.70 -8.33
CA GLY A 29 -5.59 13.77 -7.76
C GLY A 29 -5.65 14.60 -6.47
N THR A 30 -4.64 14.49 -5.59
CA THR A 30 -4.56 15.30 -4.39
C THR A 30 -4.34 16.79 -4.72
N ILE A 31 -3.46 17.09 -5.67
CA ILE A 31 -3.21 18.48 -6.12
C ILE A 31 -4.49 19.06 -6.77
N ALA A 32 -5.17 18.28 -7.63
CA ALA A 32 -6.40 18.71 -8.26
C ALA A 32 -7.49 19.07 -7.24
N GLN A 33 -7.65 18.25 -6.18
CA GLN A 33 -8.58 18.51 -5.10
C GLN A 33 -8.24 19.82 -4.37
N LEU A 34 -6.97 20.05 -4.04
CA LEU A 34 -6.53 21.27 -3.39
C LEU A 34 -6.74 22.52 -4.29
N LEU A 35 -6.48 22.42 -5.58
CA LEU A 35 -6.72 23.51 -6.52
C LEU A 35 -8.21 23.83 -6.70
N ALA A 36 -9.09 22.85 -6.52
CA ALA A 36 -10.52 23.04 -6.47
C ALA A 36 -11.03 23.70 -5.16
N GLY A 37 -10.11 24.01 -4.23
CA GLY A 37 -10.44 24.60 -2.92
C GLY A 37 -10.97 23.59 -1.90
N GLU A 38 -10.81 22.30 -2.17
CA GLU A 38 -11.22 21.22 -1.28
C GLU A 38 -10.06 20.74 -0.41
N SER A 39 -10.32 20.41 0.84
CA SER A 39 -9.33 19.79 1.73
C SER A 39 -9.54 18.28 1.75
N PRO A 40 -8.52 17.47 1.41
CA PRO A 40 -8.65 16.02 1.48
C PRO A 40 -8.82 15.57 2.93
N SER A 41 -9.74 14.61 3.14
CA SER A 41 -9.82 13.91 4.42
C SER A 41 -8.59 13.04 4.62
N LEU A 42 -7.88 13.22 5.73
CA LEU A 42 -6.64 12.53 6.03
C LEU A 42 -6.84 11.45 7.10
N ASP A 43 -6.03 10.40 7.05
CA ASP A 43 -5.92 9.40 8.12
C ASP A 43 -4.92 9.84 9.20
N GLU A 44 -4.65 8.93 10.15
CA GLU A 44 -3.73 9.15 11.27
C GLU A 44 -2.27 9.42 10.87
N ASP A 45 -1.86 8.94 9.69
CA ASP A 45 -0.54 9.18 9.11
C ASP A 45 -0.51 10.41 8.17
N GLY A 46 -1.59 11.18 8.08
CA GLY A 46 -1.72 12.33 7.21
C GLY A 46 -1.91 11.98 5.72
N ARG A 47 -2.35 10.74 5.42
CA ARG A 47 -2.56 10.27 4.04
C ARG A 47 -4.00 10.52 3.60
N PRO A 48 -4.25 10.93 2.32
CA PRO A 48 -5.61 11.08 1.80
C PRO A 48 -6.42 9.77 1.88
N LYS A 49 -7.51 9.76 2.65
CA LYS A 49 -8.37 8.57 2.80
C LYS A 49 -8.98 8.09 1.50
N ALA A 50 -9.10 8.95 0.50
CA ALA A 50 -9.56 8.57 -0.83
C ALA A 50 -8.71 7.44 -1.44
N TYR A 51 -7.43 7.41 -1.15
CA TYR A 51 -6.48 6.42 -1.67
C TYR A 51 -6.02 5.41 -0.62
N PHE A 52 -5.87 5.85 0.64
CA PHE A 52 -5.28 5.06 1.73
C PHE A 52 -6.30 4.70 2.82
N GLY A 53 -7.59 4.74 2.51
CA GLY A 53 -8.66 4.48 3.47
C GLY A 53 -8.96 2.99 3.72
N LYS A 54 -8.53 2.09 2.85
CA LYS A 54 -8.86 0.66 2.91
C LYS A 54 -7.63 -0.20 2.78
N LYS A 55 -7.63 -1.33 3.51
CA LYS A 55 -6.55 -2.31 3.39
C LYS A 55 -6.61 -3.04 2.05
N ILE A 56 -5.45 -3.31 1.48
CA ILE A 56 -5.31 -4.04 0.22
C ILE A 56 -5.96 -5.41 0.31
N HIS A 57 -5.70 -6.17 1.38
CA HIS A 57 -6.26 -7.51 1.53
C HIS A 57 -7.78 -7.53 1.57
N ASP A 58 -8.42 -6.53 2.20
CA ASP A 58 -9.88 -6.47 2.33
C ASP A 58 -10.59 -6.33 0.97
N ARG A 59 -9.88 -5.87 -0.05
CA ARG A 59 -10.36 -5.63 -1.41
C ARG A 59 -9.61 -6.44 -2.47
N CYS A 60 -8.71 -7.31 -2.05
CA CYS A 60 -7.93 -8.14 -2.96
C CYS A 60 -8.83 -9.18 -3.65
N PRO A 61 -8.78 -9.31 -4.98
CA PRO A 61 -9.54 -10.35 -5.69
C PRO A 61 -9.23 -11.78 -5.24
N ARG A 62 -8.02 -11.99 -4.69
CA ARG A 62 -7.56 -13.31 -4.21
C ARG A 62 -7.87 -13.57 -2.73
N LYS A 63 -8.62 -12.68 -2.05
CA LYS A 63 -8.85 -12.78 -0.61
C LYS A 63 -9.50 -14.11 -0.19
N GLU A 64 -10.49 -14.55 -0.96
CA GLU A 64 -11.27 -15.76 -0.68
C GLU A 64 -10.71 -17.02 -1.38
N GLU A 65 -9.62 -16.87 -2.15
CA GLU A 65 -8.97 -18.00 -2.81
C GLU A 65 -8.09 -18.78 -1.82
N ASP A 66 -7.75 -20.00 -2.22
CA ASP A 66 -6.83 -20.85 -1.47
C ASP A 66 -5.51 -20.11 -1.18
N LYS A 67 -4.97 -20.33 -0.01
CA LYS A 67 -3.73 -19.69 0.41
C LYS A 67 -2.52 -20.41 -0.17
N ALA A 68 -1.68 -19.66 -0.88
CA ALA A 68 -0.45 -20.20 -1.42
C ALA A 68 0.52 -20.55 -0.28
N LYS A 69 1.05 -21.77 -0.34
CA LYS A 69 2.10 -22.24 0.59
C LYS A 69 3.50 -22.07 0.03
N THR A 70 3.60 -21.80 -1.26
CA THR A 70 4.86 -21.58 -1.99
C THR A 70 4.66 -20.50 -3.03
N PHE A 71 5.75 -19.89 -3.49
CA PHE A 71 5.71 -18.92 -4.59
C PHE A 71 5.45 -19.61 -5.94
N GLY A 72 5.00 -18.81 -6.92
CA GLY A 72 4.83 -19.24 -8.32
C GLY A 72 3.48 -19.83 -8.65
N ILE A 73 2.59 -20.05 -7.69
CA ILE A 73 1.23 -20.53 -7.93
C ILE A 73 0.32 -19.33 -8.19
N GLU A 74 -0.19 -19.24 -9.41
CA GLU A 74 -1.07 -18.13 -9.80
C GLU A 74 -2.47 -18.27 -9.20
N GLY A 75 -3.14 -17.14 -8.98
CA GLY A 75 -4.53 -17.07 -8.54
C GLY A 75 -4.72 -17.20 -7.03
N GLN A 76 -3.81 -17.82 -6.30
CA GLN A 76 -3.95 -18.04 -4.86
C GLN A 76 -3.66 -16.78 -4.02
N CYS A 77 -4.22 -16.74 -2.82
CA CYS A 77 -3.93 -15.69 -1.83
C CYS A 77 -2.50 -15.86 -1.30
N LEU A 78 -1.70 -14.79 -1.40
CA LEU A 78 -0.28 -14.80 -1.02
C LEU A 78 -0.03 -14.47 0.46
N LYS A 79 -1.07 -14.46 1.30
CA LYS A 79 -0.95 -14.07 2.72
C LYS A 79 0.06 -14.94 3.48
N GLU A 80 -0.01 -16.26 3.33
CA GLU A 80 0.86 -17.19 4.07
C GLU A 80 2.31 -17.24 3.57
N VAL A 81 2.60 -16.64 2.42
CA VAL A 81 3.97 -16.50 1.91
C VAL A 81 4.54 -15.10 2.14
N GLY A 82 3.92 -14.31 3.02
CA GLY A 82 4.47 -13.04 3.50
C GLY A 82 3.87 -11.78 2.88
N CYS A 83 2.74 -11.87 2.17
CA CYS A 83 2.07 -10.69 1.61
C CYS A 83 1.63 -9.71 2.70
N LYS A 84 2.08 -8.46 2.63
CA LYS A 84 1.77 -7.40 3.59
C LYS A 84 0.41 -6.71 3.32
N GLY A 85 -0.37 -7.20 2.36
CA GLY A 85 -1.71 -6.67 2.05
C GLY A 85 -2.65 -6.53 3.24
N PRO A 86 -2.68 -7.46 4.23
CA PRO A 86 -3.48 -7.33 5.44
C PRO A 86 -3.13 -6.12 6.32
N LYS A 87 -1.92 -5.60 6.24
CA LYS A 87 -1.43 -4.46 7.03
C LYS A 87 -1.31 -3.18 6.21
N THR A 88 -1.50 -3.22 4.90
CA THR A 88 -1.21 -2.12 3.96
C THR A 88 -2.49 -1.47 3.47
N LYS A 89 -2.58 -0.15 3.60
CA LYS A 89 -3.70 0.66 3.09
C LYS A 89 -3.28 1.34 1.78
N ALA A 90 -3.92 0.99 0.68
CA ALA A 90 -3.82 1.63 -0.64
C ALA A 90 -4.92 1.10 -1.57
N ASP A 91 -5.12 1.74 -2.72
CA ASP A 91 -6.12 1.36 -3.71
C ASP A 91 -5.55 0.64 -4.94
N CYS A 92 -4.34 0.05 -4.83
CA CYS A 92 -3.64 -0.64 -5.91
C CYS A 92 -4.49 -1.76 -6.56
N TYR A 93 -5.37 -2.39 -5.80
CA TYR A 93 -6.28 -3.47 -6.26
C TYR A 93 -7.29 -2.99 -7.32
N SER A 94 -7.57 -1.70 -7.40
CA SER A 94 -8.54 -1.11 -8.34
C SER A 94 -7.89 -0.12 -9.31
N ARG A 95 -6.89 0.63 -8.84
CA ARG A 95 -6.20 1.63 -9.66
C ARG A 95 -5.23 1.00 -10.63
N TYR A 96 -4.50 -0.02 -10.19
CA TYR A 96 -3.38 -0.61 -10.91
C TYR A 96 -2.23 0.39 -11.14
N TRP A 97 -1.16 -0.08 -11.76
CA TRP A 97 0.04 0.67 -12.09
C TRP A 97 0.25 0.69 -13.61
N ASN A 98 1.13 1.57 -14.09
CA ASN A 98 1.48 1.67 -15.51
C ASN A 98 0.25 1.80 -16.39
N SER A 99 -0.53 2.86 -16.17
CA SER A 99 -1.78 3.15 -16.90
C SER A 99 -2.81 2.01 -16.84
N GLY A 100 -2.98 1.42 -15.68
CA GLY A 100 -3.97 0.37 -15.46
C GLY A 100 -3.56 -1.03 -15.95
N THR A 101 -2.28 -1.24 -16.22
CA THR A 101 -1.80 -2.52 -16.78
C THR A 101 -1.82 -3.64 -15.75
N ASN A 102 -1.27 -3.42 -14.54
CA ASN A 102 -1.18 -4.45 -13.52
C ASN A 102 -0.82 -3.85 -12.14
N TRP A 103 -0.74 -4.68 -11.14
CA TRP A 103 -0.31 -4.35 -9.80
C TRP A 103 0.46 -5.52 -9.17
N CYS A 104 1.06 -5.34 -7.98
CA CYS A 104 1.97 -6.33 -7.40
C CYS A 104 1.35 -7.74 -7.34
N ILE A 105 0.19 -7.89 -6.68
CA ILE A 105 -0.47 -9.20 -6.54
C ILE A 105 -0.99 -9.70 -7.88
N GLY A 106 -1.46 -8.83 -8.77
CA GLY A 106 -1.85 -9.18 -10.13
C GLY A 106 -0.71 -9.76 -10.95
N ALA A 107 0.51 -9.29 -10.71
CA ALA A 107 1.75 -9.84 -11.29
C ALA A 107 2.31 -11.03 -10.51
N ASN A 108 1.53 -11.61 -9.61
CA ASN A 108 1.93 -12.71 -8.73
C ASN A 108 3.13 -12.40 -7.82
N ALA A 109 3.34 -11.10 -7.49
CA ALA A 109 4.29 -10.63 -6.51
C ALA A 109 3.58 -10.24 -5.21
N LEU A 110 4.31 -10.24 -4.10
CA LEU A 110 3.74 -9.86 -2.81
C LEU A 110 3.51 -8.35 -2.71
N CYS A 111 2.47 -7.93 -1.97
CA CYS A 111 2.46 -6.59 -1.42
C CYS A 111 3.53 -6.49 -0.33
N ILE A 112 4.43 -5.52 -0.45
CA ILE A 112 5.56 -5.31 0.48
C ILE A 112 5.30 -4.23 1.53
N GLY A 113 4.13 -3.58 1.52
CA GLY A 113 3.80 -2.57 2.51
C GLY A 113 4.30 -1.15 2.21
N CYS A 114 4.61 -0.85 0.96
CA CYS A 114 5.34 0.37 0.55
C CYS A 114 4.64 1.71 0.86
N THR A 115 3.37 1.69 1.23
CA THR A 115 2.60 2.88 1.60
C THR A 115 2.45 3.08 3.10
N GLU A 116 2.99 2.17 3.91
CA GLU A 116 2.80 2.20 5.36
C GLU A 116 3.92 2.94 6.09
N ASN A 117 3.56 3.54 7.22
CA ASN A 117 4.51 4.19 8.12
C ASN A 117 5.51 3.17 8.67
N GLY A 118 6.79 3.49 8.57
CA GLY A 118 7.89 2.62 8.99
C GLY A 118 8.40 1.68 7.89
N PHE A 119 7.85 1.75 6.66
CA PHE A 119 8.44 1.08 5.51
C PHE A 119 9.82 1.70 5.18
N PRO A 120 10.86 0.92 4.82
CA PRO A 120 10.85 -0.54 4.70
C PRO A 120 11.13 -1.32 6.00
N ASP A 121 11.61 -0.66 7.05
CA ASP A 121 12.21 -1.32 8.22
C ASP A 121 11.22 -2.24 8.96
N LYS A 122 9.99 -1.80 9.15
CA LYS A 122 8.94 -2.59 9.85
C LYS A 122 8.33 -3.70 8.98
N PHE A 123 8.64 -3.73 7.69
CA PHE A 123 8.05 -4.66 6.72
C PHE A 123 9.08 -5.62 6.11
N SER A 124 10.34 -5.43 6.45
CA SER A 124 11.44 -6.32 6.06
C SER A 124 11.56 -7.48 7.08
N PRO A 125 11.88 -8.71 6.62
CA PRO A 125 12.07 -9.11 5.22
C PRO A 125 10.75 -9.22 4.46
N PHE A 126 10.74 -8.86 3.15
CA PHE A 126 9.51 -8.76 2.38
C PHE A 126 8.91 -10.10 1.97
N TYR A 127 9.69 -11.15 1.93
CA TYR A 127 9.33 -12.48 1.43
C TYR A 127 9.40 -13.55 2.52
N ASP A 128 9.25 -13.14 3.78
CA ASP A 128 9.24 -14.05 4.91
C ASP A 128 7.79 -14.45 5.25
N ARG A 129 7.61 -15.72 5.62
CA ARG A 129 6.33 -16.19 6.14
C ARG A 129 6.04 -15.41 7.43
N GLU A 130 4.90 -14.77 7.50
CA GLU A 130 4.38 -14.37 8.79
C GLU A 130 3.78 -15.63 9.44
N ASP A 131 4.40 -16.11 10.51
CA ASP A 131 3.74 -17.04 11.39
C ASP A 131 2.55 -16.28 12.01
N HIS A 132 1.39 -16.50 11.43
CA HIS A 132 0.14 -16.08 12.03
C HIS A 132 -0.19 -17.15 13.05
N ASP A 133 0.16 -16.92 14.31
CA ASP A 133 -0.49 -17.61 15.42
C ASP A 133 -1.98 -17.33 15.30
N ASP A 134 -2.77 -18.39 15.06
CA ASP A 134 -4.21 -18.37 14.96
C ASP A 134 -4.89 -17.94 16.28
#